data_0d598dea5a2f4b79c7695287967ffe0d
#
_entry.id   0d598dea5a2f4b79c7695287967ffe0d
#
_cell.length_a   1.000
_cell.length_b   1.000
_cell.length_c   1.000
_cell.angle_alpha   90.00
_cell.angle_beta   90.00
_cell.angle_gamma   90.00
#
_symmetry.space_group_name_H-M   'P 1'
#
loop_
_entity.id
_entity.type
_entity.pdbx_description
1 polymer ?
#
loop_
_entity_poly.entity_id
_entity_poly.type
_entity_poly.pdbx_seq_one_letter_code
_entity_poly.pdbx_strand_id
1 'polypeptide(L)'
;MDNRISNYKSFFDDQIKESVDEQQKMNRSTMSQLFKTDALSLGYVERVQPELGTVIIKFPRTMAPRLKVQRSITVIKKNAKPALGEKVTEWTCKWGDFCDNTDYRSSGSDITPLYYVTGKDDGYDYVACAGLSGSLYDLFLKTTKDGKSLTVIIYNPFPPVEYYKNMMHYMDIHPEDANLFLEPKMLYEDWHPEELAFDKENPNGISDTISGTLESDGICILQGPPGTGKSYTIATIVASYLKANKSVCVTTMANKGLVELIKQEPLSEFVAAGLVSKTNLSVDERTQINGVKNASNDLTVVGGELLCATNYVLSGVFSERKMFINGIPSYDLIVIEEASQAFLTTISAFISLGKRCLIVGDPMQLPPIAKTDNPLYNSWNVHTQLDGLTTFALGSNVKSYRIVTTFRLTAKSAALTSIFYGERFASVKNDYLDYSLAKGNLFPNDGGVLFYQTGDVRNGVYSEAADKIIRKVVSTLEEFYPNRSLAIITPFRASVTELQKRFSTSDSTIDITIETIDRIQGMTVDYAILYLPGRNPAFALEDKHFNVGTSRSLSTTLIVSDLPLDELSNFLRHHRWCSSSFQDATGLIHRSRSLPLPRSSCRKS
;
A
#
# COMPACT_ATOMS: atom_id res chain seq x y z
N MET A 1 -20.76 -7.04 32.10
CA MET A 1 -19.82 -7.30 30.99
C MET A 1 -19.94 -6.15 30.04
N ASP A 2 -18.84 -5.54 29.77
CA ASP A 2 -18.81 -4.27 29.05
C ASP A 2 -19.32 -4.46 27.62
N ASN A 3 -20.25 -3.60 27.20
CA ASN A 3 -20.92 -3.67 25.91
C ASN A 3 -19.95 -3.47 24.72
N ARG A 4 -18.71 -3.06 24.99
CA ARG A 4 -17.68 -2.71 23.98
C ARG A 4 -17.07 -3.92 23.29
N ILE A 5 -16.63 -4.94 24.03
CA ILE A 5 -16.10 -6.18 23.44
C ILE A 5 -17.17 -6.84 22.56
N SER A 6 -18.42 -6.83 23.02
CA SER A 6 -19.56 -7.30 22.21
C SER A 6 -19.70 -6.50 20.91
N ASN A 7 -19.56 -5.17 20.98
CA ASN A 7 -19.63 -4.31 19.80
C ASN A 7 -18.47 -4.54 18.83
N TYR A 8 -17.25 -4.74 19.34
CA TYR A 8 -16.08 -5.04 18.48
C TYR A 8 -16.21 -6.41 17.81
N LYS A 9 -16.74 -7.41 18.52
CA LYS A 9 -17.04 -8.70 17.90
C LYS A 9 -18.11 -8.57 16.83
N SER A 10 -19.19 -7.82 17.11
CA SER A 10 -20.24 -7.55 16.12
C SER A 10 -19.68 -6.88 14.86
N PHE A 11 -18.72 -5.94 15.00
CA PHE A 11 -18.04 -5.35 13.87
C PHE A 11 -17.31 -6.40 13.02
N PHE A 12 -16.55 -7.31 13.64
CA PHE A 12 -15.85 -8.37 12.90
C PHE A 12 -16.82 -9.40 12.30
N ASP A 13 -17.91 -9.74 12.99
CA ASP A 13 -18.97 -10.60 12.45
C ASP A 13 -19.58 -10.02 11.18
N ASP A 14 -19.84 -8.72 11.14
CA ASP A 14 -20.35 -8.05 9.95
C ASP A 14 -19.32 -8.05 8.80
N GLN A 15 -18.01 -7.83 9.10
CA GLN A 15 -16.97 -7.96 8.09
C GLN A 15 -16.93 -9.37 7.49
N ILE A 16 -17.09 -10.40 8.33
CA ILE A 16 -17.15 -11.80 7.91
C ILE A 16 -18.38 -12.03 7.05
N LYS A 17 -19.56 -11.60 7.51
CA LYS A 17 -20.83 -11.79 6.81
C LYS A 17 -20.81 -11.19 5.41
N GLU A 18 -20.46 -9.92 5.29
CA GLU A 18 -20.36 -9.25 3.98
C GLU A 18 -19.36 -9.94 3.06
N SER A 19 -18.21 -10.36 3.61
CA SER A 19 -17.19 -11.08 2.86
C SER A 19 -17.68 -12.44 2.36
N VAL A 20 -18.40 -13.17 3.20
CA VAL A 20 -19.00 -14.48 2.85
C VAL A 20 -20.12 -14.31 1.83
N ASP A 21 -20.96 -13.30 1.96
CA ASP A 21 -22.07 -13.02 1.03
C ASP A 21 -21.53 -12.68 -0.37
N GLU A 22 -20.50 -11.83 -0.48
CA GLU A 22 -19.81 -11.54 -1.74
C GLU A 22 -19.24 -12.81 -2.38
N GLN A 23 -18.55 -13.63 -1.60
CA GLN A 23 -17.96 -14.89 -2.07
C GLN A 23 -19.04 -15.87 -2.53
N GLN A 24 -20.13 -16.04 -1.77
CA GLN A 24 -21.24 -16.90 -2.15
C GLN A 24 -21.91 -16.43 -3.44
N LYS A 25 -22.10 -15.12 -3.62
CA LYS A 25 -22.62 -14.54 -4.85
C LYS A 25 -21.70 -14.87 -6.03
N MET A 26 -20.41 -14.73 -5.88
CA MET A 26 -19.42 -15.10 -6.90
C MET A 26 -19.47 -16.61 -7.19
N ASN A 27 -19.47 -17.46 -6.15
CA ASN A 27 -19.49 -18.92 -6.30
C ASN A 27 -20.74 -19.44 -7.01
N ARG A 28 -21.88 -18.78 -6.83
CA ARG A 28 -23.16 -19.14 -7.50
C ARG A 28 -23.24 -18.65 -8.94
N SER A 29 -22.42 -17.70 -9.35
CA SER A 29 -22.38 -17.17 -10.72
C SER A 29 -21.68 -18.13 -11.67
N THR A 30 -22.13 -18.18 -12.93
CA THR A 30 -21.43 -18.95 -13.95
C THR A 30 -20.13 -18.25 -14.36
N MET A 31 -19.13 -19.02 -14.76
CA MET A 31 -17.86 -18.47 -15.25
C MET A 31 -18.08 -17.50 -16.41
N SER A 32 -18.98 -17.82 -17.33
CA SER A 32 -19.37 -16.92 -18.43
C SER A 32 -19.87 -15.55 -17.94
N GLN A 33 -20.75 -15.54 -16.89
CA GLN A 33 -21.21 -14.28 -16.30
C GLN A 33 -20.08 -13.48 -15.68
N LEU A 34 -19.18 -14.14 -14.95
CA LEU A 34 -18.05 -13.49 -14.29
C LEU A 34 -17.02 -12.93 -15.29
N PHE A 35 -16.81 -13.58 -16.43
CA PHE A 35 -15.99 -13.02 -17.50
C PHE A 35 -16.65 -11.80 -18.16
N LYS A 36 -17.98 -11.80 -18.35
CA LYS A 36 -18.73 -10.66 -18.91
C LYS A 36 -18.75 -9.43 -18.00
N THR A 37 -18.66 -9.65 -16.69
CA THR A 37 -18.61 -8.57 -15.68
C THR A 37 -17.19 -8.20 -15.28
N ASP A 38 -16.17 -8.72 -15.97
CA ASP A 38 -14.74 -8.54 -15.68
C ASP A 38 -14.34 -8.95 -14.23
N ALA A 39 -15.08 -9.86 -13.62
CA ALA A 39 -14.73 -10.43 -12.33
C ALA A 39 -13.65 -11.51 -12.47
N LEU A 40 -13.59 -12.16 -13.63
CA LEU A 40 -12.55 -13.09 -14.05
C LEU A 40 -11.86 -12.59 -15.30
N SER A 41 -10.56 -12.83 -15.43
CA SER A 41 -9.78 -12.55 -16.63
C SER A 41 -9.04 -13.80 -17.07
N LEU A 42 -9.18 -14.14 -18.36
CA LEU A 42 -8.52 -15.27 -18.98
C LEU A 42 -7.25 -14.82 -19.68
N GLY A 43 -6.14 -15.45 -19.38
CA GLY A 43 -4.85 -15.16 -20.01
C GLY A 43 -4.04 -16.42 -20.34
N TYR A 44 -2.92 -16.19 -20.97
CA TYR A 44 -1.99 -17.22 -21.39
C TYR A 44 -0.58 -16.88 -20.92
N VAL A 45 0.11 -17.85 -20.31
CA VAL A 45 1.51 -17.66 -19.92
C VAL A 45 2.34 -17.51 -21.19
N GLU A 46 2.96 -16.34 -21.35
CA GLU A 46 3.79 -16.03 -22.52
C GLU A 46 5.25 -16.42 -22.28
N ARG A 47 5.83 -15.93 -21.20
CA ARG A 47 7.23 -16.24 -20.85
C ARG A 47 7.48 -16.07 -19.35
N VAL A 48 8.51 -16.74 -18.88
CA VAL A 48 9.05 -16.58 -17.52
C VAL A 48 10.33 -15.74 -17.59
N GLN A 49 10.55 -14.89 -16.59
CA GLN A 49 11.75 -14.06 -16.42
C GLN A 49 12.51 -14.56 -15.18
N PRO A 50 13.42 -15.52 -15.33
CA PRO A 50 14.07 -16.17 -14.18
C PRO A 50 14.90 -15.23 -13.32
N GLU A 51 15.54 -14.25 -13.94
CA GLU A 51 16.38 -13.23 -13.28
C GLU A 51 15.58 -12.31 -12.36
N LEU A 52 14.28 -12.16 -12.60
CA LEU A 52 13.36 -11.32 -11.81
C LEU A 52 12.39 -12.15 -10.95
N GLY A 53 12.32 -13.46 -11.15
CA GLY A 53 11.34 -14.33 -10.50
C GLY A 53 9.90 -14.03 -10.91
N THR A 54 9.68 -13.47 -12.12
CA THR A 54 8.38 -13.03 -12.61
C THR A 54 7.90 -13.80 -13.83
N VAL A 55 6.64 -13.65 -14.16
CA VAL A 55 6.02 -14.24 -15.35
C VAL A 55 5.28 -13.18 -16.15
N ILE A 56 5.38 -13.23 -17.47
CA ILE A 56 4.58 -12.41 -18.37
C ILE A 56 3.40 -13.23 -18.87
N ILE A 57 2.22 -12.68 -18.67
CA ILE A 57 0.93 -13.26 -19.07
C ILE A 57 0.30 -12.34 -20.10
N LYS A 58 -0.14 -12.91 -21.24
CA LYS A 58 -0.88 -12.17 -22.26
C LYS A 58 -2.37 -12.38 -22.12
N PHE A 59 -3.13 -11.31 -22.29
CA PHE A 59 -4.59 -11.30 -22.22
C PHE A 59 -5.17 -10.74 -23.52
N PRO A 60 -6.22 -11.32 -24.09
CA PRO A 60 -6.99 -10.64 -25.11
C PRO A 60 -7.43 -9.26 -24.59
N ARG A 61 -7.31 -8.19 -25.40
CA ARG A 61 -7.64 -6.81 -24.94
C ARG A 61 -9.03 -6.66 -24.37
N THR A 62 -9.97 -7.47 -24.85
CA THR A 62 -11.34 -7.52 -24.32
C THR A 62 -11.46 -8.22 -22.96
N MET A 63 -10.42 -8.91 -22.52
CA MET A 63 -10.36 -9.70 -21.27
C MET A 63 -9.19 -9.32 -20.38
N ALA A 64 -8.58 -8.18 -20.64
CA ALA A 64 -7.46 -7.71 -19.84
C ALA A 64 -7.87 -7.53 -18.37
N PRO A 65 -7.09 -8.03 -17.41
CA PRO A 65 -7.50 -8.07 -16.02
C PRO A 65 -7.60 -6.67 -15.43
N ARG A 66 -8.58 -6.49 -14.55
CA ARG A 66 -8.60 -5.35 -13.63
C ARG A 66 -7.58 -5.60 -12.53
N LEU A 67 -6.30 -5.46 -12.84
CA LEU A 67 -5.14 -5.84 -12.02
C LEU A 67 -5.16 -5.32 -10.57
N LYS A 68 -6.03 -4.38 -10.26
CA LYS A 68 -6.15 -3.77 -8.93
C LYS A 68 -7.00 -4.58 -7.96
N VAL A 69 -7.90 -5.39 -8.49
CA VAL A 69 -8.86 -6.18 -7.72
C VAL A 69 -8.51 -7.66 -7.85
N GLN A 70 -8.08 -8.07 -9.04
CA GLN A 70 -7.75 -9.46 -9.35
C GLN A 70 -6.27 -9.71 -9.01
N ARG A 71 -6.02 -10.35 -7.87
CA ARG A 71 -4.66 -10.62 -7.34
C ARG A 71 -4.38 -12.09 -7.09
N SER A 72 -5.26 -12.97 -7.51
CA SER A 72 -5.05 -14.40 -7.42
C SER A 72 -5.09 -15.04 -8.78
N ILE A 73 -4.24 -16.03 -9.01
CA ILE A 73 -4.10 -16.74 -10.27
C ILE A 73 -4.28 -18.25 -10.06
N THR A 74 -4.92 -18.90 -11.01
CA THR A 74 -4.98 -20.36 -11.11
C THR A 74 -4.80 -20.82 -12.55
N VAL A 75 -4.25 -22.02 -12.74
CA VAL A 75 -4.07 -22.63 -14.06
C VAL A 75 -5.25 -23.55 -14.37
N ILE A 76 -5.80 -23.44 -15.56
CA ILE A 76 -6.81 -24.38 -16.08
C ILE A 76 -6.09 -25.64 -16.55
N LYS A 77 -6.44 -26.78 -15.99
CA LYS A 77 -5.90 -28.08 -16.40
C LYS A 77 -6.48 -28.51 -17.76
N LYS A 78 -5.73 -29.30 -18.51
CA LYS A 78 -6.14 -29.78 -19.84
C LYS A 78 -7.48 -30.51 -19.82
N ASN A 79 -7.72 -31.30 -18.77
CA ASN A 79 -8.94 -32.09 -18.60
C ASN A 79 -10.20 -31.25 -18.41
N ALA A 80 -10.04 -30.00 -17.95
CA ALA A 80 -11.16 -29.08 -17.77
C ALA A 80 -11.70 -28.54 -19.10
N LYS A 81 -10.85 -28.38 -20.12
CA LYS A 81 -11.25 -27.76 -21.39
C LYS A 81 -12.43 -28.44 -22.08
N PRO A 82 -12.47 -29.78 -22.24
CA PRO A 82 -13.63 -30.45 -22.83
C PRO A 82 -14.92 -30.26 -22.03
N ALA A 83 -14.81 -30.21 -20.69
CA ALA A 83 -15.97 -30.05 -19.80
C ALA A 83 -16.48 -28.60 -19.74
N LEU A 84 -15.61 -27.61 -19.98
CA LEU A 84 -15.96 -26.19 -19.93
C LEU A 84 -16.49 -25.64 -21.26
N GLY A 85 -16.22 -26.34 -22.38
CA GLY A 85 -16.52 -25.88 -23.74
C GLY A 85 -15.37 -25.07 -24.38
N GLU A 86 -15.49 -24.78 -25.67
CA GLU A 86 -14.42 -24.13 -26.43
C GLU A 86 -14.33 -22.63 -26.17
N LYS A 87 -15.46 -21.96 -26.00
CA LYS A 87 -15.53 -20.51 -25.82
C LYS A 87 -15.88 -20.14 -24.38
N VAL A 88 -15.09 -19.26 -23.82
CA VAL A 88 -15.29 -18.73 -22.45
C VAL A 88 -16.69 -18.15 -22.24
N THR A 89 -17.26 -17.53 -23.26
CA THR A 89 -18.63 -16.97 -23.24
C THR A 89 -19.72 -18.02 -23.09
N GLU A 90 -19.39 -19.28 -23.30
CA GLU A 90 -20.32 -20.43 -23.27
C GLU A 90 -20.14 -21.27 -21.98
N TRP A 91 -19.17 -20.93 -21.12
CA TRP A 91 -18.88 -21.70 -19.91
C TRP A 91 -19.98 -21.54 -18.85
N THR A 92 -20.80 -22.55 -18.69
CA THR A 92 -21.93 -22.59 -17.75
C THR A 92 -21.56 -23.14 -16.38
N CYS A 93 -20.36 -23.67 -16.20
CA CYS A 93 -19.85 -24.12 -14.91
C CYS A 93 -19.87 -22.95 -13.91
N LYS A 94 -20.38 -23.20 -12.69
CA LYS A 94 -20.34 -22.21 -11.62
C LYS A 94 -18.90 -22.04 -11.12
N TRP A 95 -18.57 -20.83 -10.68
CA TRP A 95 -17.23 -20.54 -10.15
C TRP A 95 -16.87 -21.41 -8.93
N GLY A 96 -17.83 -21.62 -8.02
CA GLY A 96 -17.63 -22.52 -6.87
C GLY A 96 -17.27 -23.94 -7.30
N ASP A 97 -18.06 -24.52 -8.21
CA ASP A 97 -17.82 -25.87 -8.72
C ASP A 97 -16.48 -26.00 -9.42
N PHE A 98 -16.05 -24.96 -10.15
CA PHE A 98 -14.72 -24.89 -10.78
C PHE A 98 -13.62 -24.82 -9.72
N CYS A 99 -13.80 -24.02 -8.67
CA CYS A 99 -12.81 -23.87 -7.60
C CYS A 99 -12.63 -25.14 -6.77
N ASP A 100 -13.70 -25.88 -6.53
CA ASP A 100 -13.69 -27.09 -5.71
C ASP A 100 -13.16 -28.32 -6.48
N ASN A 101 -13.18 -28.26 -7.80
CA ASN A 101 -12.77 -29.38 -8.63
C ASN A 101 -11.27 -29.33 -8.95
N THR A 102 -10.50 -30.17 -8.28
CA THR A 102 -9.04 -30.30 -8.47
C THR A 102 -8.64 -30.82 -9.85
N ASP A 103 -9.57 -31.44 -10.60
CA ASP A 103 -9.31 -31.88 -11.97
C ASP A 103 -9.40 -30.72 -12.98
N TYR A 104 -10.07 -29.61 -12.61
CA TYR A 104 -10.25 -28.46 -13.47
C TYR A 104 -9.13 -27.42 -13.32
N ARG A 105 -8.55 -27.28 -12.14
CA ARG A 105 -7.56 -26.25 -11.86
C ARG A 105 -6.40 -26.73 -10.98
N SER A 106 -5.28 -26.02 -11.04
CA SER A 106 -4.21 -26.11 -10.05
C SER A 106 -4.59 -25.31 -8.77
N SER A 107 -3.83 -25.49 -7.70
CA SER A 107 -3.89 -24.58 -6.55
C SER A 107 -3.68 -23.16 -6.99
N GLY A 108 -4.43 -22.23 -6.41
CA GLY A 108 -4.25 -20.81 -6.66
C GLY A 108 -2.99 -20.26 -5.96
N SER A 109 -2.50 -19.13 -6.43
CA SER A 109 -1.45 -18.34 -5.81
C SER A 109 -1.84 -16.88 -5.87
N ASP A 110 -1.43 -16.10 -4.88
CA ASP A 110 -1.52 -14.65 -4.98
C ASP A 110 -0.49 -14.14 -5.98
N ILE A 111 -0.82 -13.01 -6.61
CA ILE A 111 0.07 -12.33 -7.55
C ILE A 111 0.13 -10.84 -7.23
N THR A 112 1.26 -10.24 -7.57
CA THR A 112 1.46 -8.79 -7.57
C THR A 112 1.75 -8.37 -9.01
N PRO A 113 0.81 -7.70 -9.70
CA PRO A 113 1.10 -7.12 -11.00
C PRO A 113 2.15 -6.01 -10.87
N LEU A 114 3.22 -6.08 -11.65
CA LEU A 114 4.31 -5.12 -11.63
C LEU A 114 4.10 -3.99 -12.65
N TYR A 115 3.79 -4.35 -13.87
CA TYR A 115 3.53 -3.37 -14.94
C TYR A 115 2.64 -3.97 -16.03
N TYR A 116 2.04 -3.08 -16.81
CA TYR A 116 1.19 -3.40 -17.92
C TYR A 116 1.90 -3.00 -19.21
N VAL A 117 2.13 -3.95 -20.09
CA VAL A 117 2.77 -3.73 -21.39
C VAL A 117 1.71 -3.91 -22.46
N THR A 118 1.37 -2.88 -23.23
CA THR A 118 0.52 -3.06 -24.41
C THR A 118 1.28 -3.81 -25.47
N GLY A 119 0.69 -4.87 -26.00
CA GLY A 119 1.26 -5.64 -27.09
C GLY A 119 1.31 -4.82 -28.38
N LYS A 120 2.30 -5.10 -29.20
CA LYS A 120 2.36 -4.62 -30.59
C LYS A 120 1.13 -5.18 -31.31
N ASP A 121 0.28 -4.38 -31.86
CA ASP A 121 -0.90 -4.63 -32.72
C ASP A 121 -1.44 -6.08 -32.91
N ASP A 122 -1.11 -7.00 -32.02
CA ASP A 122 -1.49 -8.42 -32.04
C ASP A 122 -2.82 -8.72 -31.32
N GLY A 123 -3.48 -7.69 -30.79
CA GLY A 123 -4.75 -7.84 -30.09
C GLY A 123 -4.65 -8.30 -28.62
N TYR A 124 -3.43 -8.36 -28.07
CA TYR A 124 -3.17 -8.75 -26.68
C TYR A 124 -2.57 -7.62 -25.85
N ASP A 125 -2.88 -7.66 -24.55
CA ASP A 125 -2.19 -6.89 -23.54
C ASP A 125 -1.34 -7.83 -22.69
N TYR A 126 -0.16 -7.38 -22.28
CA TYR A 126 0.82 -8.17 -21.55
C TYR A 126 0.98 -7.63 -20.15
N VAL A 127 1.04 -8.51 -19.16
CA VAL A 127 1.14 -8.17 -17.75
C VAL A 127 2.28 -8.94 -17.12
N ALA A 128 3.23 -8.24 -16.51
CA ALA A 128 4.23 -8.86 -15.66
C ALA A 128 3.69 -9.07 -14.24
N CYS A 129 3.79 -10.29 -13.76
CA CYS A 129 3.30 -10.70 -12.44
C CYS A 129 4.43 -11.27 -11.58
N ALA A 130 4.49 -10.80 -10.35
CA ALA A 130 5.32 -11.31 -9.26
C ALA A 130 4.43 -11.95 -8.17
N GLY A 131 5.00 -12.32 -7.03
CA GLY A 131 4.27 -12.87 -5.89
C GLY A 131 3.94 -14.36 -5.99
N LEU A 132 4.42 -15.03 -7.03
CA LEU A 132 4.10 -16.43 -7.31
C LEU A 132 4.71 -17.37 -6.27
N SER A 133 3.94 -18.40 -5.86
CA SER A 133 4.48 -19.53 -5.10
C SER A 133 5.50 -20.33 -5.94
N GLY A 134 6.49 -20.93 -5.27
CA GLY A 134 7.53 -21.71 -5.96
C GLY A 134 6.96 -22.81 -6.84
N SER A 135 5.96 -23.55 -6.36
CA SER A 135 5.34 -24.65 -7.12
C SER A 135 4.64 -24.20 -8.40
N LEU A 136 3.96 -23.07 -8.37
CA LEU A 136 3.29 -22.52 -9.56
C LEU A 136 4.29 -21.91 -10.53
N TYR A 137 5.32 -21.25 -10.02
CA TYR A 137 6.41 -20.70 -10.83
C TYR A 137 7.18 -21.81 -11.57
N ASP A 138 7.51 -22.90 -10.88
CA ASP A 138 8.19 -24.06 -11.48
C ASP A 138 7.34 -24.71 -12.57
N LEU A 139 6.00 -24.77 -12.36
CA LEU A 139 5.08 -25.24 -13.39
C LEU A 139 5.14 -24.35 -14.64
N PHE A 140 5.15 -23.02 -14.48
CA PHE A 140 5.27 -22.08 -15.58
C PHE A 140 6.60 -22.22 -16.30
N LEU A 141 7.70 -22.29 -15.55
CA LEU A 141 9.05 -22.41 -16.09
C LEU A 141 9.23 -23.70 -16.90
N LYS A 142 8.76 -24.83 -16.38
CA LYS A 142 8.80 -26.11 -17.08
C LYS A 142 7.98 -26.08 -18.37
N THR A 143 6.75 -25.55 -18.30
CA THR A 143 5.84 -25.59 -19.45
C THR A 143 6.29 -24.65 -20.57
N THR A 144 6.82 -23.47 -20.25
CA THR A 144 7.34 -22.54 -21.25
C THR A 144 8.62 -23.06 -21.92
N LYS A 145 9.51 -23.73 -21.17
CA LYS A 145 10.68 -24.42 -21.74
C LYS A 145 10.28 -25.51 -22.74
N ASP A 146 9.16 -26.19 -22.50
CA ASP A 146 8.61 -27.20 -23.42
C ASP A 146 7.89 -26.59 -24.64
N GLY A 147 7.92 -25.27 -24.82
CA GLY A 147 7.23 -24.55 -25.90
C GLY A 147 5.70 -24.61 -25.81
N LYS A 148 5.15 -24.88 -24.61
CA LYS A 148 3.71 -24.96 -24.37
C LYS A 148 3.23 -23.72 -23.63
N SER A 149 2.05 -23.24 -23.97
CA SER A 149 1.38 -22.16 -23.23
C SER A 149 0.34 -22.74 -22.27
N LEU A 150 0.32 -22.23 -21.05
CA LEU A 150 -0.71 -22.54 -20.04
C LEU A 150 -1.80 -21.47 -20.06
N THR A 151 -3.04 -21.92 -19.94
CA THR A 151 -4.19 -21.04 -19.77
C THR A 151 -4.39 -20.76 -18.30
N VAL A 152 -4.52 -19.50 -17.94
CA VAL A 152 -4.68 -19.04 -16.56
C VAL A 152 -5.94 -18.19 -16.39
N ILE A 153 -6.49 -18.21 -15.19
CA ILE A 153 -7.55 -17.27 -14.77
C ILE A 153 -6.97 -16.42 -13.66
N ILE A 154 -7.13 -15.10 -13.80
CA ILE A 154 -6.88 -14.14 -12.71
C ILE A 154 -8.23 -13.70 -12.14
N TYR A 155 -8.31 -13.63 -10.81
CA TYR A 155 -9.55 -13.37 -10.09
C TYR A 155 -9.26 -12.60 -8.78
N ASN A 156 -10.33 -12.11 -8.13
CA ASN A 156 -10.22 -11.49 -6.81
C ASN A 156 -9.84 -12.54 -5.77
N PRO A 157 -8.86 -12.25 -4.91
CA PRO A 157 -8.56 -13.14 -3.79
C PRO A 157 -9.79 -13.29 -2.89
N PHE A 158 -9.87 -14.44 -2.22
CA PHE A 158 -10.85 -14.63 -1.17
C PHE A 158 -10.58 -13.66 -0.02
N PRO A 159 -11.65 -13.09 0.59
CA PRO A 159 -11.47 -12.18 1.71
C PRO A 159 -10.83 -12.91 2.91
N PRO A 160 -10.05 -12.19 3.73
CA PRO A 160 -9.30 -12.79 4.84
C PRO A 160 -10.20 -13.06 6.06
N VAL A 161 -11.22 -13.87 5.91
CA VAL A 161 -12.23 -14.18 6.95
C VAL A 161 -11.57 -14.74 8.21
N GLU A 162 -10.53 -15.57 8.07
CA GLU A 162 -9.82 -16.14 9.21
C GLU A 162 -9.12 -15.09 10.07
N TYR A 163 -8.66 -13.99 9.48
CA TYR A 163 -8.08 -12.88 10.24
C TYR A 163 -9.10 -12.29 11.24
N TYR A 164 -10.32 -12.06 10.79
CA TYR A 164 -11.38 -11.52 11.65
C TYR A 164 -11.78 -12.50 12.76
N LYS A 165 -11.91 -13.78 12.43
CA LYS A 165 -12.16 -14.85 13.44
C LYS A 165 -11.06 -14.93 14.48
N ASN A 166 -9.79 -14.83 14.07
CA ASN A 166 -8.66 -14.84 14.98
C ASN A 166 -8.68 -13.64 15.94
N MET A 167 -9.08 -12.45 15.46
CA MET A 167 -9.23 -11.27 16.31
C MET A 167 -10.38 -11.43 17.32
N MET A 168 -11.48 -12.04 16.91
CA MET A 168 -12.59 -12.35 17.81
C MET A 168 -12.17 -13.35 18.88
N HIS A 169 -11.46 -14.41 18.48
CA HIS A 169 -10.97 -15.42 19.41
C HIS A 169 -9.94 -14.84 20.40
N TYR A 170 -9.06 -13.94 19.95
CA TYR A 170 -8.18 -13.20 20.86
C TYR A 170 -8.98 -12.50 21.98
N MET A 171 -10.07 -11.81 21.65
CA MET A 171 -10.91 -11.14 22.65
C MET A 171 -11.62 -12.11 23.62
N ASP A 172 -11.81 -13.38 23.21
CA ASP A 172 -12.41 -14.40 24.07
C ASP A 172 -11.42 -14.96 25.09
N ILE A 173 -10.16 -15.13 24.68
CA ILE A 173 -9.13 -15.78 25.50
C ILE A 173 -8.31 -14.81 26.35
N HIS A 174 -8.29 -13.52 25.98
CA HIS A 174 -7.58 -12.45 26.69
C HIS A 174 -8.52 -11.29 27.05
N PRO A 175 -9.60 -11.55 27.80
CA PRO A 175 -10.57 -10.50 28.11
C PRO A 175 -9.98 -9.37 28.97
N GLU A 176 -8.97 -9.67 29.82
CA GLU A 176 -8.30 -8.67 30.66
C GLU A 176 -7.41 -7.74 29.83
N ASP A 177 -6.60 -8.27 28.93
CA ASP A 177 -5.77 -7.49 28.00
C ASP A 177 -6.64 -6.67 27.06
N ALA A 178 -7.73 -7.26 26.54
CA ALA A 178 -8.70 -6.57 25.74
C ALA A 178 -9.30 -5.37 26.48
N ASN A 179 -9.65 -5.50 27.74
CA ASN A 179 -10.17 -4.40 28.57
C ASN A 179 -9.13 -3.31 28.78
N LEU A 180 -7.86 -3.67 29.01
CA LEU A 180 -6.79 -2.72 29.25
C LEU A 180 -6.51 -1.82 28.02
N PHE A 181 -6.49 -2.40 26.83
CA PHE A 181 -6.10 -1.71 25.59
C PHE A 181 -7.28 -1.24 24.73
N LEU A 182 -8.49 -1.77 24.97
CA LEU A 182 -9.69 -1.44 24.19
C LEU A 182 -10.59 -0.38 24.86
N GLU A 183 -10.19 0.14 26.02
CA GLU A 183 -10.89 1.23 26.70
C GLU A 183 -10.17 2.58 26.53
N PRO A 184 -10.47 3.35 25.49
CA PRO A 184 -9.94 4.71 25.40
C PRO A 184 -10.50 5.55 26.56
N LYS A 185 -9.64 5.95 27.47
CA LYS A 185 -10.05 6.71 28.66
C LYS A 185 -10.54 8.12 28.34
N MET A 186 -10.04 8.72 27.25
CA MET A 186 -10.49 10.04 26.77
C MET A 186 -10.31 10.14 25.25
N LEU A 187 -11.39 10.31 24.52
CA LEU A 187 -11.39 10.60 23.06
C LEU A 187 -11.32 12.10 22.74
N TYR A 188 -11.11 12.95 23.74
CA TYR A 188 -11.25 14.40 23.59
C TYR A 188 -9.93 15.17 23.77
N GLU A 189 -8.83 14.49 24.08
CA GLU A 189 -7.51 15.10 24.14
C GLU A 189 -6.78 14.90 22.82
N ASP A 190 -6.13 15.96 22.31
CA ASP A 190 -5.26 15.85 21.16
C ASP A 190 -4.03 14.99 21.50
N TRP A 191 -3.61 14.15 20.58
CA TRP A 191 -2.41 13.36 20.75
C TRP A 191 -1.16 14.21 20.49
N HIS A 192 -0.31 14.37 21.51
CA HIS A 192 0.91 15.17 21.48
C HIS A 192 2.17 14.31 21.67
N PRO A 193 2.66 13.62 20.62
CA PRO A 193 3.91 12.89 20.71
C PRO A 193 5.11 13.83 20.88
N GLU A 194 6.11 13.41 21.63
CA GLU A 194 7.38 14.12 21.75
C GLU A 194 8.12 14.15 20.42
N GLU A 195 8.61 15.31 20.00
CA GLU A 195 9.22 15.49 18.67
C GLU A 195 10.70 15.14 18.69
N LEU A 196 11.10 14.25 17.76
CA LEU A 196 12.48 13.84 17.54
C LEU A 196 12.95 14.33 16.16
N ALA A 197 14.01 15.14 16.15
CA ALA A 197 14.65 15.58 14.93
C ALA A 197 15.92 14.74 14.65
N PHE A 198 16.21 14.51 13.36
CA PHE A 198 17.46 13.90 12.97
C PHE A 198 18.64 14.85 13.25
N ASP A 199 19.69 14.30 13.87
CA ASP A 199 20.94 15.00 14.12
C ASP A 199 22.07 14.30 13.34
N LYS A 200 22.80 15.09 12.54
CA LYS A 200 23.95 14.59 11.75
C LYS A 200 25.13 14.16 12.65
N GLU A 201 25.27 14.78 13.82
CA GLU A 201 26.33 14.46 14.78
C GLU A 201 25.99 13.20 15.59
N ASN A 202 24.68 12.90 15.73
CA ASN A 202 24.19 11.68 16.38
C ASN A 202 23.13 10.98 15.51
N PRO A 203 23.54 10.30 14.41
CA PRO A 203 22.60 9.66 13.47
C PRO A 203 21.68 8.61 14.09
N ASN A 204 22.11 7.97 15.18
CA ASN A 204 21.34 6.94 15.90
C ASN A 204 20.49 7.49 17.04
N GLY A 205 20.53 8.79 17.32
CA GLY A 205 19.87 9.39 18.48
C GLY A 205 18.38 9.08 18.59
N ILE A 206 17.69 8.99 17.45
CA ILE A 206 16.26 8.60 17.42
C ILE A 206 16.09 7.14 17.85
N SER A 207 16.86 6.21 17.27
CA SER A 207 16.77 4.78 17.60
C SER A 207 17.22 4.49 19.04
N ASP A 208 18.23 5.22 19.54
CA ASP A 208 18.70 5.09 20.92
C ASP A 208 17.64 5.57 21.91
N THR A 209 16.98 6.69 21.66
CA THR A 209 15.89 7.22 22.48
C THR A 209 14.74 6.22 22.57
N ILE A 210 14.32 5.67 21.43
CA ILE A 210 13.24 4.68 21.38
C ILE A 210 13.64 3.39 22.08
N SER A 211 14.87 2.89 21.85
CA SER A 211 15.38 1.69 22.53
C SER A 211 15.43 1.87 24.05
N GLY A 212 15.88 3.04 24.52
CA GLY A 212 15.86 3.38 25.94
C GLY A 212 14.45 3.34 26.54
N THR A 213 13.46 3.87 25.84
CA THR A 213 12.04 3.81 26.27
C THR A 213 11.50 2.38 26.26
N LEU A 214 11.83 1.58 25.26
CA LEU A 214 11.43 0.16 25.22
C LEU A 214 12.03 -0.64 26.38
N GLU A 215 13.25 -0.32 26.81
CA GLU A 215 13.87 -0.98 27.97
C GLU A 215 13.24 -0.52 29.30
N SER A 216 12.85 0.75 29.45
CA SER A 216 12.24 1.28 30.68
C SER A 216 10.74 0.98 30.79
N ASP A 217 9.99 1.22 29.73
CA ASP A 217 8.53 1.27 29.76
C ASP A 217 7.87 0.05 29.09
N GLY A 218 8.64 -0.73 28.33
CA GLY A 218 8.19 -1.94 27.63
C GLY A 218 7.41 -1.67 26.34
N ILE A 219 6.69 -0.56 26.23
CA ILE A 219 5.88 -0.19 25.05
C ILE A 219 6.21 1.24 24.63
N CYS A 220 6.34 1.46 23.31
CA CYS A 220 6.60 2.77 22.75
C CYS A 220 5.82 2.95 21.43
N ILE A 221 5.30 4.16 21.18
CA ILE A 221 4.67 4.54 19.92
C ILE A 221 5.60 5.48 19.15
N LEU A 222 5.81 5.20 17.86
CA LEU A 222 6.55 6.05 16.95
C LEU A 222 5.66 6.50 15.78
N GLN A 223 5.33 7.79 15.77
CA GLN A 223 4.76 8.41 14.58
C GLN A 223 5.86 8.76 13.59
N GLY A 224 5.78 8.20 12.40
CA GLY A 224 6.70 8.50 11.33
C GLY A 224 6.00 9.07 10.09
N PRO A 225 5.98 10.39 9.93
CA PRO A 225 5.52 11.04 8.72
C PRO A 225 6.18 10.54 7.44
N PRO A 226 5.72 10.94 6.25
CA PRO A 226 6.28 10.48 4.99
C PRO A 226 7.78 10.79 4.86
N GLY A 227 8.57 9.76 4.52
CA GLY A 227 9.99 9.92 4.22
C GLY A 227 10.91 10.18 5.40
N THR A 228 10.46 9.95 6.63
CA THR A 228 11.25 10.21 7.86
C THR A 228 12.23 9.09 8.23
N GLY A 229 12.38 8.06 7.39
CA GLY A 229 13.33 6.97 7.65
C GLY A 229 12.83 5.92 8.64
N LYS A 230 11.50 5.77 8.83
CA LYS A 230 10.89 4.76 9.73
C LYS A 230 11.55 3.39 9.61
N SER A 231 11.59 2.84 8.39
CA SER A 231 12.11 1.48 8.17
C SER A 231 13.59 1.36 8.54
N TYR A 232 14.39 2.41 8.32
CA TYR A 232 15.79 2.44 8.77
C TYR A 232 15.88 2.48 10.31
N THR A 233 15.09 3.32 10.96
CA THR A 233 15.04 3.41 12.43
C THR A 233 14.61 2.07 13.04
N ILE A 234 13.56 1.43 12.50
CA ILE A 234 13.12 0.08 12.93
C ILE A 234 14.26 -0.92 12.73
N ALA A 235 14.90 -0.94 11.56
CA ALA A 235 15.99 -1.86 11.26
C ALA A 235 17.18 -1.70 12.23
N THR A 236 17.52 -0.48 12.61
CA THR A 236 18.57 -0.18 13.59
C THR A 236 18.20 -0.72 14.98
N ILE A 237 16.96 -0.50 15.44
CA ILE A 237 16.47 -1.03 16.72
C ILE A 237 16.45 -2.56 16.69
N VAL A 238 15.89 -3.18 15.64
CA VAL A 238 15.87 -4.63 15.46
C VAL A 238 17.28 -5.21 15.50
N ALA A 239 18.22 -4.63 14.75
CA ALA A 239 19.62 -5.07 14.73
C ALA A 239 20.25 -5.03 16.13
N SER A 240 19.97 -4.02 16.94
CA SER A 240 20.48 -3.95 18.32
C SER A 240 19.96 -5.08 19.20
N TYR A 241 18.68 -5.44 19.06
CA TYR A 241 18.08 -6.58 19.77
C TYR A 241 18.68 -7.92 19.31
N LEU A 242 18.86 -8.10 18.00
CA LEU A 242 19.47 -9.33 17.45
C LEU A 242 20.92 -9.49 17.92
N LYS A 243 21.71 -8.41 17.97
CA LYS A 243 23.08 -8.39 18.54
C LYS A 243 23.10 -8.78 20.03
N ALA A 244 22.06 -8.40 20.75
CA ALA A 244 21.87 -8.78 22.15
C ALA A 244 21.30 -10.21 22.32
N ASN A 245 21.28 -11.01 21.24
CA ASN A 245 20.73 -12.38 21.21
C ASN A 245 19.25 -12.46 21.67
N LYS A 246 18.44 -11.47 21.26
CA LYS A 246 17.00 -11.40 21.54
C LYS A 246 16.21 -11.84 20.31
N SER A 247 15.05 -12.47 20.54
CA SER A 247 14.11 -12.86 19.49
C SER A 247 13.24 -11.66 19.09
N VAL A 248 13.11 -11.42 17.78
CA VAL A 248 12.34 -10.28 17.25
C VAL A 248 11.30 -10.74 16.24
N CYS A 249 10.08 -10.19 16.35
CA CYS A 249 9.06 -10.30 15.32
C CYS A 249 8.71 -8.91 14.77
N VAL A 250 8.70 -8.76 13.46
CA VAL A 250 8.17 -7.55 12.80
C VAL A 250 6.96 -7.91 11.96
N THR A 251 5.88 -7.17 12.16
CA THR A 251 4.63 -7.36 11.43
C THR A 251 4.17 -6.08 10.74
N THR A 252 3.55 -6.23 9.57
CA THR A 252 2.94 -5.13 8.79
C THR A 252 1.77 -5.65 7.96
N MET A 253 0.96 -4.77 7.39
CA MET A 253 -0.19 -5.16 6.56
C MET A 253 0.21 -5.82 5.23
N ALA A 254 1.31 -5.40 4.62
CA ALA A 254 1.69 -5.82 3.27
C ALA A 254 3.10 -6.40 3.19
N ASN A 255 3.28 -7.45 2.39
CA ASN A 255 4.59 -8.08 2.14
C ASN A 255 5.66 -7.09 1.67
N LYS A 256 5.28 -6.08 0.88
CA LYS A 256 6.20 -5.06 0.38
C LYS A 256 6.91 -4.31 1.51
N GLY A 257 6.20 -3.94 2.58
CA GLY A 257 6.79 -3.28 3.76
C GLY A 257 7.87 -4.14 4.41
N LEU A 258 7.61 -5.44 4.56
CA LEU A 258 8.60 -6.39 5.10
C LEU A 258 9.85 -6.50 4.22
N VAL A 259 9.69 -6.57 2.90
CA VAL A 259 10.81 -6.63 1.95
C VAL A 259 11.65 -5.35 2.03
N GLU A 260 11.03 -4.19 2.06
CA GLU A 260 11.72 -2.90 2.17
C GLU A 260 12.46 -2.75 3.53
N LEU A 261 11.88 -3.27 4.61
CA LEU A 261 12.55 -3.32 5.92
C LEU A 261 13.78 -4.23 5.89
N ILE A 262 13.65 -5.45 5.36
CA ILE A 262 14.74 -6.44 5.30
C ILE A 262 15.93 -5.92 4.47
N LYS A 263 15.68 -5.09 3.45
CA LYS A 263 16.71 -4.47 2.62
C LYS A 263 17.52 -3.36 3.33
N GLN A 264 17.08 -2.91 4.52
CA GLN A 264 17.79 -1.85 5.23
C GLN A 264 19.19 -2.33 5.66
N GLU A 265 20.17 -1.46 5.52
CA GLU A 265 21.59 -1.76 5.79
C GLU A 265 21.84 -2.38 7.17
N PRO A 266 21.21 -1.91 8.29
CA PRO A 266 21.45 -2.49 9.61
C PRO A 266 21.09 -3.98 9.74
N LEU A 267 20.27 -4.52 8.84
CA LEU A 267 19.87 -5.94 8.84
C LEU A 267 20.72 -6.81 7.91
N SER A 268 21.61 -6.24 7.12
CA SER A 268 22.38 -6.95 6.08
C SER A 268 23.22 -8.11 6.62
N GLU A 269 23.87 -7.94 7.76
CA GLU A 269 24.69 -8.99 8.41
C GLU A 269 23.81 -10.18 8.86
N PHE A 270 22.60 -9.93 9.37
CA PHE A 270 21.68 -10.98 9.83
C PHE A 270 21.06 -11.73 8.65
N VAL A 271 20.78 -11.04 7.54
CA VAL A 271 20.34 -11.67 6.29
C VAL A 271 21.43 -12.58 5.75
N ALA A 272 22.68 -12.09 5.68
CA ALA A 272 23.83 -12.90 5.22
C ALA A 272 24.09 -14.11 6.12
N ALA A 273 23.88 -13.98 7.42
CA ALA A 273 23.99 -15.08 8.38
C ALA A 273 22.80 -16.07 8.35
N GLY A 274 21.74 -15.76 7.57
CA GLY A 274 20.52 -16.58 7.50
C GLY A 274 19.71 -16.57 8.80
N LEU A 275 19.77 -15.49 9.56
CA LEU A 275 19.03 -15.28 10.82
C LEU A 275 17.71 -14.54 10.61
N VAL A 276 17.36 -14.23 9.38
CA VAL A 276 16.11 -13.57 9.01
C VAL A 276 15.18 -14.56 8.30
N SER A 277 13.95 -14.64 8.76
CA SER A 277 12.91 -15.44 8.15
C SER A 277 11.68 -14.59 7.82
N LYS A 278 11.01 -14.92 6.71
CA LYS A 278 9.79 -14.26 6.27
C LYS A 278 8.71 -15.28 5.93
N THR A 279 7.47 -14.99 6.30
CA THR A 279 6.32 -15.83 5.92
C THR A 279 5.96 -15.63 4.45
N ASN A 280 5.50 -16.70 3.80
CA ASN A 280 5.02 -16.67 2.40
C ASN A 280 6.03 -16.03 1.43
N LEU A 281 7.31 -16.40 1.52
CA LEU A 281 8.37 -15.86 0.68
C LEU A 281 8.17 -16.29 -0.78
N SER A 282 7.84 -15.34 -1.65
CA SER A 282 7.63 -15.57 -3.09
C SER A 282 8.94 -15.70 -3.86
N VAL A 283 8.86 -16.10 -5.13
CA VAL A 283 10.07 -16.35 -5.95
C VAL A 283 10.81 -15.04 -6.24
N ASP A 284 10.09 -13.99 -6.61
CA ASP A 284 10.68 -12.66 -6.87
C ASP A 284 11.24 -12.02 -5.60
N GLU A 285 10.60 -12.21 -4.44
CA GLU A 285 11.16 -11.76 -3.16
C GLU A 285 12.49 -12.45 -2.84
N ARG A 286 12.63 -13.76 -3.15
CA ARG A 286 13.91 -14.48 -2.98
C ARG A 286 15.04 -13.87 -3.82
N THR A 287 14.74 -13.32 -4.99
CA THR A 287 15.75 -12.62 -5.80
C THR A 287 16.10 -11.25 -5.21
N GLN A 288 15.16 -10.59 -4.56
CA GLN A 288 15.34 -9.27 -3.97
C GLN A 288 16.04 -9.28 -2.60
N ILE A 289 15.75 -10.29 -1.80
CA ILE A 289 16.25 -10.46 -0.42
C ILE A 289 16.91 -11.85 -0.25
N ASN A 290 17.97 -12.07 -1.05
CA ASN A 290 18.69 -13.33 -1.03
C ASN A 290 19.31 -13.57 0.37
N GLY A 291 19.21 -14.79 0.87
CA GLY A 291 19.64 -15.20 2.22
C GLY A 291 18.50 -15.29 3.24
N VAL A 292 17.35 -14.71 2.96
CA VAL A 292 16.16 -14.83 3.82
C VAL A 292 15.53 -16.23 3.70
N LYS A 293 15.16 -16.82 4.82
CA LYS A 293 14.51 -18.14 4.90
C LYS A 293 12.98 -18.01 4.91
N ASN A 294 12.29 -19.07 4.49
CA ASN A 294 10.87 -19.20 4.82
C ASN A 294 10.71 -19.41 6.33
N ALA A 295 9.80 -18.68 6.93
CA ALA A 295 9.44 -18.88 8.34
C ALA A 295 8.81 -20.25 8.57
N SER A 296 8.99 -20.78 9.79
CA SER A 296 8.32 -21.97 10.26
C SER A 296 6.79 -21.75 10.41
N ASN A 297 6.02 -22.83 10.35
CA ASN A 297 4.55 -22.75 10.45
C ASN A 297 4.05 -22.33 11.84
N ASP A 298 4.85 -22.57 12.88
CA ASP A 298 4.56 -22.20 14.27
C ASP A 298 4.91 -20.74 14.59
N LEU A 299 5.60 -20.05 13.66
CA LEU A 299 6.00 -18.65 13.78
C LEU A 299 6.92 -18.38 14.99
N THR A 300 7.68 -19.37 15.43
CA THR A 300 8.66 -19.23 16.52
C THR A 300 10.03 -18.87 15.98
N VAL A 301 10.78 -18.08 16.75
CA VAL A 301 12.19 -17.75 16.52
C VAL A 301 12.95 -17.79 17.83
N VAL A 302 14.22 -18.12 17.77
CA VAL A 302 15.11 -18.13 18.94
C VAL A 302 15.85 -16.80 19.08
N GLY A 303 16.58 -16.64 20.18
CA GLY A 303 17.42 -15.44 20.38
C GLY A 303 18.39 -15.22 19.22
N GLY A 304 18.52 -13.98 18.78
CA GLY A 304 19.32 -13.57 17.61
C GLY A 304 18.62 -13.74 16.25
N GLU A 305 17.38 -14.20 16.21
CA GLU A 305 16.62 -14.37 14.96
C GLU A 305 15.50 -13.35 14.80
N LEU A 306 15.23 -12.99 13.54
CA LEU A 306 14.15 -12.12 13.12
C LEU A 306 13.09 -12.90 12.34
N LEU A 307 11.83 -12.78 12.77
CA LEU A 307 10.64 -13.17 12.01
C LEU A 307 9.98 -11.96 11.38
N CYS A 308 9.69 -12.04 10.09
CA CYS A 308 8.89 -11.06 9.35
C CYS A 308 7.59 -11.72 8.89
N ALA A 309 6.45 -11.21 9.35
CA ALA A 309 5.13 -11.76 9.03
C ALA A 309 4.12 -10.65 8.74
N THR A 310 3.16 -10.89 7.83
CA THR A 310 2.05 -9.95 7.69
C THR A 310 1.06 -10.11 8.84
N ASN A 311 0.30 -9.05 9.14
CA ASN A 311 -0.75 -9.08 10.18
C ASN A 311 -1.72 -10.25 9.99
N TYR A 312 -2.05 -10.59 8.74
CA TYR A 312 -2.92 -11.72 8.40
C TYR A 312 -2.33 -13.05 8.83
N VAL A 313 -1.05 -13.27 8.56
CA VAL A 313 -0.37 -14.52 8.89
C VAL A 313 -0.12 -14.60 10.40
N LEU A 314 0.35 -13.50 11.00
CA LEU A 314 0.63 -13.45 12.44
C LEU A 314 -0.65 -13.65 13.27
N SER A 315 -1.79 -13.12 12.85
CA SER A 315 -3.06 -13.33 13.55
C SER A 315 -3.41 -14.80 13.76
N GLY A 316 -2.89 -15.67 12.87
CA GLY A 316 -3.12 -17.10 12.95
C GLY A 316 -2.61 -17.77 14.25
N VAL A 317 -1.73 -17.11 15.04
CA VAL A 317 -1.30 -17.62 16.35
C VAL A 317 -2.46 -17.68 17.34
N PHE A 318 -3.48 -16.83 17.15
CA PHE A 318 -4.72 -16.83 17.95
C PHE A 318 -5.80 -17.76 17.41
N SER A 319 -5.55 -18.54 16.35
CA SER A 319 -6.53 -19.54 15.90
C SER A 319 -6.64 -20.68 16.90
N GLU A 320 -7.85 -21.15 17.20
CA GLU A 320 -8.10 -22.26 18.14
C GLU A 320 -7.18 -23.46 17.88
N ARG A 321 -7.02 -23.85 16.62
CA ARG A 321 -6.20 -24.97 16.22
C ARG A 321 -4.71 -24.78 16.52
N LYS A 322 -4.15 -23.61 16.21
CA LYS A 322 -2.70 -23.37 16.42
C LYS A 322 -2.38 -23.22 17.89
N MET A 323 -3.23 -22.54 18.64
CA MET A 323 -3.06 -22.41 20.09
C MET A 323 -3.05 -23.75 20.81
N PHE A 324 -3.94 -24.64 20.41
CA PHE A 324 -4.00 -25.98 21.00
C PHE A 324 -2.73 -26.81 20.71
N ILE A 325 -2.13 -26.64 19.54
CA ILE A 325 -0.97 -27.45 19.10
C ILE A 325 0.35 -26.84 19.59
N ASN A 326 0.54 -25.53 19.41
CA ASN A 326 1.85 -24.87 19.51
C ASN A 326 1.95 -23.89 20.69
N GLY A 327 0.83 -23.54 21.33
CA GLY A 327 0.77 -22.40 22.25
C GLY A 327 0.88 -21.05 21.52
N ILE A 328 0.93 -19.97 22.28
CA ILE A 328 1.13 -18.61 21.77
C ILE A 328 2.63 -18.30 21.81
N PRO A 329 3.26 -17.91 20.67
CA PRO A 329 4.67 -17.52 20.68
C PRO A 329 4.87 -16.24 21.51
N SER A 330 6.05 -16.11 22.11
CA SER A 330 6.45 -14.90 22.81
C SER A 330 7.81 -14.42 22.30
N TYR A 331 7.88 -13.14 21.88
CA TYR A 331 9.09 -12.51 21.36
C TYR A 331 9.70 -11.56 22.41
N ASP A 332 11.01 -11.36 22.40
CA ASP A 332 11.62 -10.36 23.23
C ASP A 332 11.24 -8.95 22.78
N LEU A 333 11.07 -8.74 21.46
CA LEU A 333 10.53 -7.52 20.86
C LEU A 333 9.54 -7.87 19.74
N ILE A 334 8.36 -7.26 19.76
CA ILE A 334 7.47 -7.18 18.62
C ILE A 334 7.41 -5.76 18.06
N VAL A 335 7.49 -5.62 16.74
CA VAL A 335 7.32 -4.36 16.04
C VAL A 335 6.08 -4.44 15.18
N ILE A 336 5.12 -3.54 15.41
CA ILE A 336 3.91 -3.39 14.60
C ILE A 336 4.14 -2.20 13.66
N GLU A 337 4.55 -2.47 12.42
CA GLU A 337 4.76 -1.44 11.40
C GLU A 337 3.45 -1.15 10.65
N GLU A 338 3.32 0.05 10.10
CA GLU A 338 2.09 0.55 9.44
C GLU A 338 0.84 0.39 10.34
N ALA A 339 1.01 0.64 11.65
CA ALA A 339 -0.03 0.46 12.65
C ALA A 339 -1.27 1.33 12.41
N SER A 340 -1.17 2.41 11.62
CA SER A 340 -2.33 3.17 11.14
C SER A 340 -3.29 2.36 10.28
N GLN A 341 -2.81 1.27 9.64
CA GLN A 341 -3.62 0.34 8.86
C GLN A 341 -4.10 -0.88 9.68
N ALA A 342 -3.81 -0.93 10.97
CA ALA A 342 -4.25 -1.99 11.86
C ALA A 342 -5.48 -1.57 12.66
N PHE A 343 -6.42 -2.50 12.85
CA PHE A 343 -7.53 -2.29 13.78
C PHE A 343 -7.00 -2.18 15.22
N LEU A 344 -7.71 -1.47 16.09
CA LEU A 344 -7.37 -1.39 17.52
C LEU A 344 -7.20 -2.79 18.14
N THR A 345 -8.12 -3.71 17.85
CA THR A 345 -8.04 -5.09 18.34
C THR A 345 -6.76 -5.79 17.86
N THR A 346 -6.29 -5.52 16.64
CA THR A 346 -5.05 -6.11 16.12
C THR A 346 -3.82 -5.59 16.86
N ILE A 347 -3.77 -4.29 17.13
CA ILE A 347 -2.69 -3.68 17.91
C ILE A 347 -2.65 -4.32 19.30
N SER A 348 -3.80 -4.38 19.98
CA SER A 348 -3.94 -5.00 21.30
C SER A 348 -3.48 -6.47 21.30
N ALA A 349 -3.94 -7.27 20.32
CA ALA A 349 -3.58 -8.66 20.18
C ALA A 349 -2.07 -8.87 19.99
N PHE A 350 -1.44 -8.04 19.19
CA PHE A 350 -0.01 -8.22 18.89
C PHE A 350 0.89 -7.72 20.03
N ILE A 351 0.47 -6.73 20.81
CA ILE A 351 1.19 -6.34 22.03
C ILE A 351 1.37 -7.56 22.96
N SER A 352 0.37 -8.44 23.07
CA SER A 352 0.44 -9.61 23.94
C SER A 352 1.48 -10.66 23.50
N LEU A 353 2.01 -10.57 22.28
CA LEU A 353 3.02 -11.48 21.74
C LEU A 353 4.46 -11.08 22.10
N GLY A 354 4.70 -9.91 22.65
CA GLY A 354 6.04 -9.40 22.94
C GLY A 354 6.24 -9.04 24.40
N LYS A 355 7.47 -9.28 24.90
CA LYS A 355 7.89 -8.70 26.19
C LYS A 355 8.03 -7.18 26.09
N ARG A 356 8.36 -6.71 24.90
CA ARG A 356 8.40 -5.30 24.51
C ARG A 356 7.68 -5.11 23.19
N CYS A 357 7.08 -3.94 23.00
CA CYS A 357 6.34 -3.64 21.78
C CYS A 357 6.67 -2.24 21.26
N LEU A 358 7.12 -2.16 19.99
CA LEU A 358 7.25 -0.92 19.25
C LEU A 358 6.09 -0.80 18.24
N ILE A 359 5.25 0.21 18.42
CA ILE A 359 4.11 0.48 17.53
C ILE A 359 4.49 1.65 16.62
N VAL A 360 4.60 1.38 15.31
CA VAL A 360 5.03 2.38 14.33
C VAL A 360 3.94 2.61 13.31
N GLY A 361 3.55 3.86 13.12
CA GLY A 361 2.52 4.22 12.16
C GLY A 361 2.41 5.71 11.96
N ASP A 362 1.39 6.12 11.23
CA ASP A 362 1.12 7.53 11.00
C ASP A 362 -0.39 7.78 10.88
N PRO A 363 -1.03 8.34 11.89
CA PRO A 363 -2.47 8.60 11.90
C PRO A 363 -2.96 9.51 10.76
N MET A 364 -2.04 10.29 10.19
CA MET A 364 -2.33 11.16 9.04
C MET A 364 -2.16 10.45 7.69
N GLN A 365 -1.96 9.13 7.72
CA GLN A 365 -2.05 8.25 6.56
C GLN A 365 -3.32 7.39 6.62
N LEU A 366 -3.54 6.56 5.59
CA LEU A 366 -4.81 5.85 5.41
C LEU A 366 -5.08 4.83 6.52
N PRO A 367 -6.34 4.75 6.99
CA PRO A 367 -6.79 3.74 7.95
C PRO A 367 -6.96 2.37 7.28
N PRO A 368 -7.21 1.29 8.05
CA PRO A 368 -7.60 0.01 7.48
C PRO A 368 -8.91 0.13 6.70
N ILE A 369 -9.03 -0.70 5.66
CA ILE A 369 -10.25 -0.77 4.86
C ILE A 369 -11.25 -1.67 5.57
N ALA A 370 -12.43 -1.15 5.88
CA ALA A 370 -13.57 -1.93 6.36
C ALA A 370 -14.64 -2.04 5.26
N LYS A 371 -15.25 -3.21 5.17
CA LYS A 371 -16.40 -3.45 4.32
C LYS A 371 -17.66 -3.21 5.15
N THR A 372 -18.17 -1.98 5.20
CA THR A 372 -19.39 -1.73 5.93
C THR A 372 -20.07 -0.45 5.47
N ASP A 373 -21.32 -0.60 5.05
CA ASP A 373 -22.24 0.50 4.81
C ASP A 373 -23.30 0.60 5.93
N ASN A 374 -23.10 -0.12 7.05
CA ASN A 374 -24.08 -0.17 8.13
C ASN A 374 -24.12 1.17 8.88
N PRO A 375 -25.23 1.92 8.87
CA PRO A 375 -25.37 3.21 9.56
C PRO A 375 -25.13 3.15 11.07
N LEU A 376 -25.27 1.99 11.70
CA LEU A 376 -25.00 1.80 13.13
C LEU A 376 -23.51 2.01 13.46
N TYR A 377 -22.63 1.84 12.49
CA TYR A 377 -21.20 2.07 12.69
C TYR A 377 -20.80 3.54 12.64
N ASN A 378 -21.61 4.41 12.08
CA ASN A 378 -21.35 5.84 12.06
C ASN A 378 -21.56 6.52 13.43
N SER A 379 -22.10 5.82 14.42
CA SER A 379 -22.55 6.48 15.64
C SER A 379 -21.50 6.58 16.75
N TRP A 380 -20.42 5.77 16.83
CA TRP A 380 -19.35 5.97 17.83
C TRP A 380 -18.23 4.89 17.92
N ASN A 381 -18.40 3.68 17.38
CA ASN A 381 -17.45 2.59 17.68
C ASN A 381 -16.61 2.11 16.51
N VAL A 382 -17.01 2.40 15.27
CA VAL A 382 -16.22 2.00 14.09
C VAL A 382 -14.98 2.83 13.98
N HIS A 383 -15.08 4.14 14.23
CA HIS A 383 -13.91 5.01 14.25
C HIS A 383 -12.87 4.52 15.27
N THR A 384 -13.29 4.02 16.41
CA THR A 384 -12.38 3.47 17.43
C THR A 384 -11.56 2.29 16.89
N GLN A 385 -12.18 1.37 16.15
CA GLN A 385 -11.46 0.24 15.53
C GLN A 385 -10.63 0.66 14.31
N LEU A 386 -11.17 1.53 13.47
CA LEU A 386 -10.53 1.96 12.22
C LEU A 386 -9.36 2.93 12.49
N ASP A 387 -9.52 3.85 13.44
CA ASP A 387 -8.44 4.72 13.88
C ASP A 387 -7.64 4.08 15.03
N GLY A 388 -7.35 2.79 14.93
CA GLY A 388 -6.80 1.96 15.99
C GLY A 388 -5.54 2.53 16.63
N LEU A 389 -4.60 3.04 15.85
CA LEU A 389 -3.38 3.67 16.36
C LEU A 389 -3.69 4.94 17.19
N THR A 390 -4.53 5.82 16.68
CA THR A 390 -4.92 7.06 17.38
C THR A 390 -5.68 6.72 18.65
N THR A 391 -6.63 5.79 18.57
CA THR A 391 -7.41 5.33 19.73
C THR A 391 -6.52 4.73 20.82
N PHE A 392 -5.55 3.90 20.41
CA PHE A 392 -4.59 3.32 21.35
C PHE A 392 -3.71 4.40 21.98
N ALA A 393 -3.19 5.33 21.19
CA ALA A 393 -2.32 6.40 21.66
C ALA A 393 -3.02 7.34 22.66
N LEU A 394 -4.29 7.69 22.40
CA LEU A 394 -5.10 8.53 23.29
C LEU A 394 -5.56 7.78 24.55
N GLY A 395 -5.83 6.47 24.43
CA GLY A 395 -6.34 5.65 25.52
C GLY A 395 -5.30 5.10 26.49
N SER A 396 -4.03 5.05 26.08
CA SER A 396 -2.98 4.28 26.76
C SER A 396 -1.95 5.20 27.33
N ASN A 397 -1.70 5.94 28.02
CA ASN A 397 -0.56 6.74 28.53
C ASN A 397 0.83 6.22 28.07
N VAL A 398 0.91 5.53 26.92
CA VAL A 398 2.15 5.01 26.36
C VAL A 398 2.98 6.16 25.80
N LYS A 399 4.28 6.15 26.12
CA LYS A 399 5.22 7.15 25.62
C LYS A 399 5.22 7.13 24.08
N SER A 400 5.03 8.28 23.49
CA SER A 400 4.92 8.42 22.04
C SER A 400 5.84 9.49 21.50
N TYR A 401 6.45 9.20 20.36
CA TYR A 401 7.38 10.07 19.66
C TYR A 401 6.92 10.33 18.23
N ARG A 402 7.28 11.49 17.68
CA ARG A 402 7.10 11.84 16.27
C ARG A 402 8.42 12.29 15.65
N ILE A 403 8.81 11.66 14.55
CA ILE A 403 9.97 12.12 13.77
C ILE A 403 9.56 13.34 12.97
N VAL A 404 10.25 14.48 13.16
CA VAL A 404 9.94 15.76 12.49
C VAL A 404 10.87 16.07 11.32
N THR A 405 11.70 15.11 10.91
CA THR A 405 12.68 15.30 9.85
C THR A 405 12.42 14.36 8.68
N THR A 406 12.27 14.87 7.46
CA THR A 406 12.08 14.06 6.25
C THR A 406 13.30 14.05 5.34
N PHE A 407 13.67 12.87 4.84
CA PHE A 407 14.73 12.63 3.86
C PHE A 407 14.18 12.51 2.42
N ARG A 408 12.87 12.40 2.27
CA ARG A 408 12.22 12.22 0.97
C ARG A 408 11.86 13.56 0.34
N LEU A 409 11.14 14.37 1.07
CA LEU A 409 10.51 15.57 0.55
C LEU A 409 11.53 16.71 0.37
N THR A 410 11.34 17.55 -0.64
CA THR A 410 12.06 18.83 -0.74
C THR A 410 11.60 19.78 0.37
N ALA A 411 12.33 20.84 0.65
CA ALA A 411 11.96 21.82 1.67
C ALA A 411 10.56 22.42 1.43
N LYS A 412 10.20 22.72 0.17
CA LYS A 412 8.86 23.23 -0.18
C LYS A 412 7.76 22.19 -0.03
N SER A 413 8.04 20.92 -0.40
CA SER A 413 7.07 19.83 -0.19
C SER A 413 6.88 19.54 1.29
N ALA A 414 7.95 19.59 2.10
CA ALA A 414 7.88 19.43 3.54
C ALA A 414 7.07 20.55 4.20
N ALA A 415 7.25 21.81 3.75
CA ALA A 415 6.46 22.94 4.22
C ALA A 415 4.96 22.79 3.93
N LEU A 416 4.57 22.21 2.76
CA LEU A 416 3.17 21.88 2.52
C LEU A 416 2.69 20.77 3.45
N THR A 417 3.48 19.71 3.59
CA THR A 417 3.13 18.53 4.40
C THR A 417 3.06 18.86 5.90
N SER A 418 3.76 19.92 6.36
CA SER A 418 3.75 20.37 7.77
C SER A 418 2.37 20.76 8.29
N ILE A 419 1.40 21.06 7.41
CA ILE A 419 0.00 21.30 7.82
C ILE A 419 -0.58 20.12 8.64
N PHE A 420 -0.11 18.91 8.37
CA PHE A 420 -0.56 17.69 9.06
C PHE A 420 0.31 17.32 10.27
N TYR A 421 1.54 17.87 10.37
CA TYR A 421 2.53 17.41 11.37
C TYR A 421 3.10 18.53 12.24
N GLY A 422 2.69 19.77 12.00
CA GLY A 422 3.18 20.94 12.73
C GLY A 422 4.42 21.59 12.13
N GLU A 423 4.72 22.80 12.55
CA GLU A 423 5.71 23.72 11.95
C GLU A 423 7.16 23.20 12.02
N ARG A 424 7.47 22.29 12.95
CA ARG A 424 8.81 21.71 13.07
C ARG A 424 9.11 20.60 12.05
N PHE A 425 8.10 20.13 11.28
CA PHE A 425 8.32 19.15 10.24
C PHE A 425 9.08 19.77 9.07
N ALA A 426 10.34 19.36 8.90
CA ALA A 426 11.26 19.96 7.95
C ALA A 426 12.07 18.91 7.17
N SER A 427 12.55 19.31 6.00
CA SER A 427 13.44 18.49 5.17
C SER A 427 14.90 18.69 5.58
N VAL A 428 15.68 17.59 5.59
CA VAL A 428 17.15 17.65 5.62
C VAL A 428 17.76 17.63 4.23
N LYS A 429 16.95 17.50 3.19
CA LYS A 429 17.42 17.35 1.83
C LYS A 429 17.93 18.69 1.30
N ASN A 430 19.22 18.74 1.05
CA ASN A 430 19.87 19.90 0.46
C ASN A 430 20.08 19.77 -1.07
N ASP A 431 19.92 18.52 -1.58
CA ASP A 431 20.18 18.23 -2.98
C ASP A 431 18.90 18.47 -3.78
N TYR A 432 18.96 19.44 -4.65
CA TYR A 432 17.94 19.66 -5.67
C TYR A 432 18.29 18.80 -6.87
N LEU A 433 17.30 18.10 -7.43
CA LEU A 433 17.47 17.56 -8.77
C LEU A 433 17.73 18.74 -9.71
N ASP A 434 18.74 18.64 -10.54
CA ASP A 434 19.08 19.73 -11.49
C ASP A 434 18.01 19.82 -12.58
N TYR A 435 17.09 20.77 -12.39
CA TYR A 435 16.01 21.07 -13.35
C TYR A 435 16.40 22.15 -14.36
N SER A 436 17.65 22.59 -14.35
CA SER A 436 18.14 23.70 -15.17
C SER A 436 17.99 23.44 -16.68
N LEU A 437 17.83 22.17 -17.07
CA LEU A 437 17.70 21.76 -18.47
C LEU A 437 16.26 21.77 -18.99
N ALA A 438 15.24 21.86 -18.15
CA ALA A 438 13.85 21.86 -18.58
C ALA A 438 13.46 23.18 -19.23
N LYS A 439 13.54 23.26 -20.53
CA LYS A 439 13.01 24.41 -21.29
C LYS A 439 11.48 24.47 -21.11
N GLY A 440 11.01 25.38 -20.27
CA GLY A 440 9.58 25.64 -20.20
C GLY A 440 8.96 25.82 -18.82
N ASN A 441 9.71 25.99 -17.75
CA ASN A 441 9.21 26.29 -16.39
C ASN A 441 8.11 25.33 -15.88
N LEU A 442 8.10 24.08 -16.35
CA LEU A 442 7.10 23.09 -15.92
C LEU A 442 7.35 22.65 -14.48
N PHE A 443 8.61 22.64 -14.06
CA PHE A 443 9.06 22.25 -12.73
C PHE A 443 9.89 23.38 -12.11
N PRO A 444 9.64 23.73 -10.83
CA PRO A 444 10.50 24.67 -10.12
C PRO A 444 11.86 24.04 -9.83
N ASN A 445 12.92 24.85 -9.88
CA ASN A 445 14.30 24.40 -9.65
C ASN A 445 14.54 23.80 -8.26
N ASP A 446 13.67 24.07 -7.29
CA ASP A 446 13.76 23.66 -5.89
C ASP A 446 12.67 22.66 -5.50
N GLY A 447 12.03 22.04 -6.49
CA GLY A 447 10.97 21.07 -6.28
C GLY A 447 9.71 21.68 -5.66
N GLY A 448 8.92 20.85 -4.99
CA GLY A 448 7.73 21.30 -4.27
C GLY A 448 6.44 20.75 -4.85
N VAL A 449 5.34 21.38 -4.49
CA VAL A 449 4.01 21.03 -4.99
C VAL A 449 3.50 22.15 -5.89
N LEU A 450 3.14 21.79 -7.12
CA LEU A 450 2.55 22.69 -8.11
C LEU A 450 1.07 22.36 -8.31
N PHE A 451 0.29 23.36 -8.64
CA PHE A 451 -1.13 23.20 -8.89
C PHE A 451 -1.52 23.69 -10.29
N TYR A 452 -2.21 22.82 -11.04
CA TYR A 452 -2.79 23.15 -12.34
C TYR A 452 -4.29 22.91 -12.32
N GLN A 453 -5.06 23.99 -12.45
CA GLN A 453 -6.50 23.91 -12.62
C GLN A 453 -6.84 23.77 -14.09
N THR A 454 -7.65 22.76 -14.45
CA THR A 454 -8.04 22.46 -15.83
C THR A 454 -9.31 23.18 -16.25
N GLY A 455 -10.15 23.54 -15.32
CA GLY A 455 -11.48 24.12 -15.51
C GLY A 455 -12.55 23.34 -14.74
N ASP A 456 -13.73 23.93 -14.59
CA ASP A 456 -14.85 23.35 -13.85
C ASP A 456 -15.51 22.22 -14.67
N VAL A 457 -15.01 21.00 -14.54
CA VAL A 457 -15.60 19.80 -15.16
C VAL A 457 -16.30 18.98 -14.07
N ARG A 458 -17.56 19.30 -13.81
CA ARG A 458 -18.35 18.61 -12.78
C ARG A 458 -18.67 17.17 -13.20
N ASN A 459 -18.54 16.24 -12.24
CA ASN A 459 -18.86 14.80 -12.37
C ASN A 459 -18.06 14.00 -13.40
N GLY A 460 -16.95 14.53 -13.93
CA GLY A 460 -16.06 13.81 -14.84
C GLY A 460 -15.20 12.78 -14.14
N VAL A 461 -14.91 11.69 -14.83
CA VAL A 461 -13.94 10.68 -14.39
C VAL A 461 -12.53 11.08 -14.85
N TYR A 462 -12.42 11.71 -16.01
CA TYR A 462 -11.19 12.19 -16.62
C TYR A 462 -11.51 13.25 -17.70
N SER A 463 -10.77 14.37 -17.70
CA SER A 463 -10.99 15.44 -18.65
C SER A 463 -9.94 15.50 -19.75
N GLU A 464 -10.31 16.00 -20.92
CA GLU A 464 -9.35 16.25 -22.01
C GLU A 464 -8.33 17.35 -21.65
N ALA A 465 -8.71 18.29 -20.80
CA ALA A 465 -7.82 19.34 -20.32
C ALA A 465 -6.71 18.73 -19.42
N ALA A 466 -7.08 17.83 -18.51
CA ALA A 466 -6.12 17.08 -17.71
C ALA A 466 -5.23 16.20 -18.58
N ASP A 467 -5.79 15.53 -19.61
CA ASP A 467 -5.02 14.71 -20.55
C ASP A 467 -3.89 15.50 -21.22
N LYS A 468 -4.18 16.69 -21.71
CA LYS A 468 -3.18 17.57 -22.34
C LYS A 468 -2.04 17.95 -21.40
N ILE A 469 -2.36 18.25 -20.13
CA ILE A 469 -1.36 18.61 -19.11
C ILE A 469 -0.51 17.40 -18.77
N ILE A 470 -1.14 16.27 -18.49
CA ILE A 470 -0.43 15.04 -18.09
C ILE A 470 0.48 14.55 -19.24
N ARG A 471 0.01 14.54 -20.49
CA ARG A 471 0.86 14.21 -21.66
C ARG A 471 2.05 15.14 -21.80
N LYS A 472 1.85 16.45 -21.59
CA LYS A 472 2.95 17.39 -21.65
C LYS A 472 3.98 17.12 -20.56
N VAL A 473 3.54 16.77 -19.34
CA VAL A 473 4.45 16.41 -18.25
C VAL A 473 5.21 15.13 -18.60
N VAL A 474 4.52 14.09 -19.03
CA VAL A 474 5.12 12.81 -19.42
C VAL A 474 6.15 13.02 -20.53
N SER A 475 5.79 13.67 -21.63
CA SER A 475 6.72 13.93 -22.73
C SER A 475 7.93 14.79 -22.34
N THR A 476 7.74 15.76 -21.42
CA THR A 476 8.86 16.56 -20.91
C THR A 476 9.81 15.69 -20.07
N LEU A 477 9.27 14.79 -19.23
CA LEU A 477 10.10 13.89 -18.44
C LEU A 477 10.84 12.88 -19.34
N GLU A 478 10.19 12.34 -20.35
CA GLU A 478 10.80 11.42 -21.34
C GLU A 478 11.94 12.08 -22.12
N GLU A 479 11.78 13.35 -22.51
CA GLU A 479 12.76 14.08 -23.28
C GLU A 479 13.97 14.51 -22.44
N PHE A 480 13.75 15.00 -21.21
CA PHE A 480 14.82 15.64 -20.42
C PHE A 480 15.30 14.81 -19.23
N TYR A 481 14.49 13.83 -18.76
CA TYR A 481 14.77 13.05 -17.54
C TYR A 481 14.49 11.55 -17.72
N PRO A 482 15.08 10.91 -18.74
CA PRO A 482 14.90 9.47 -18.96
C PRO A 482 15.40 8.67 -17.75
N ASN A 483 14.85 7.48 -17.55
CA ASN A 483 15.13 6.58 -16.43
C ASN A 483 14.68 7.10 -15.06
N ARG A 484 13.76 8.05 -15.01
CA ARG A 484 13.12 8.50 -13.77
C ARG A 484 11.77 7.82 -13.58
N SER A 485 11.32 7.79 -12.33
CA SER A 485 10.03 7.24 -11.95
C SER A 485 8.96 8.33 -11.81
N LEU A 486 7.79 8.08 -12.38
CA LEU A 486 6.61 8.94 -12.30
C LEU A 486 5.43 8.15 -11.74
N ALA A 487 4.79 8.65 -10.68
CA ALA A 487 3.49 8.14 -10.26
C ALA A 487 2.37 9.09 -10.70
N ILE A 488 1.36 8.57 -11.39
CA ILE A 488 0.09 9.27 -11.65
C ILE A 488 -0.95 8.71 -10.69
N ILE A 489 -1.35 9.52 -9.73
CA ILE A 489 -2.14 9.15 -8.57
C ILE A 489 -3.52 9.80 -8.68
N THR A 490 -4.58 9.07 -8.37
CA THR A 490 -5.93 9.62 -8.36
C THR A 490 -6.79 8.94 -7.29
N PRO A 491 -7.79 9.60 -6.68
CA PRO A 491 -8.64 8.97 -5.66
C PRO A 491 -9.56 7.88 -6.20
N PHE A 492 -9.86 7.87 -7.52
CA PHE A 492 -10.91 7.01 -8.06
C PHE A 492 -10.39 5.95 -9.04
N ARG A 493 -10.83 4.71 -8.85
CA ARG A 493 -10.51 3.57 -9.74
C ARG A 493 -10.89 3.82 -11.20
N ALA A 494 -12.05 4.46 -11.43
CA ALA A 494 -12.48 4.79 -12.78
C ALA A 494 -11.49 5.71 -13.50
N SER A 495 -10.95 6.72 -12.82
CA SER A 495 -9.92 7.62 -13.35
C SER A 495 -8.62 6.89 -13.65
N VAL A 496 -8.23 5.94 -12.78
CA VAL A 496 -7.05 5.12 -13.06
C VAL A 496 -7.22 4.31 -14.33
N THR A 497 -8.39 3.69 -14.53
CA THR A 497 -8.68 2.89 -15.74
C THR A 497 -8.56 3.75 -17.01
N GLU A 498 -9.07 4.98 -16.98
CA GLU A 498 -8.95 5.91 -18.10
C GLU A 498 -7.50 6.36 -18.35
N LEU A 499 -6.75 6.64 -17.28
CA LEU A 499 -5.34 7.01 -17.36
C LEU A 499 -4.49 5.84 -17.94
N GLN A 500 -4.71 4.61 -17.49
CA GLN A 500 -3.98 3.44 -17.98
C GLN A 500 -4.22 3.16 -19.47
N LYS A 501 -5.43 3.39 -19.98
CA LYS A 501 -5.73 3.27 -21.42
C LYS A 501 -4.95 4.29 -22.28
N ARG A 502 -4.59 5.44 -21.70
CA ARG A 502 -4.02 6.58 -22.43
C ARG A 502 -2.51 6.69 -22.29
N PHE A 503 -1.95 6.21 -21.19
CA PHE A 503 -0.52 6.24 -20.87
C PHE A 503 -0.01 4.81 -20.80
N SER A 504 0.28 4.25 -21.96
CA SER A 504 0.92 2.94 -22.09
C SER A 504 2.41 3.05 -21.74
N THR A 505 2.89 2.12 -20.93
CA THR A 505 4.26 2.13 -20.42
C THR A 505 5.28 1.44 -21.32
N SER A 506 4.86 0.80 -22.41
CA SER A 506 5.74 -0.09 -23.19
C SER A 506 6.88 0.58 -23.94
N ASP A 507 6.71 1.84 -24.31
CA ASP A 507 7.68 2.60 -25.11
C ASP A 507 8.21 3.85 -24.38
N SER A 508 7.83 4.02 -23.11
CA SER A 508 8.26 5.17 -22.30
C SER A 508 9.71 5.00 -21.84
N THR A 509 10.48 6.07 -21.88
CA THR A 509 11.84 6.15 -21.32
C THR A 509 11.86 6.36 -19.81
N ILE A 510 10.69 6.58 -19.21
CA ILE A 510 10.48 6.73 -17.76
C ILE A 510 9.60 5.60 -17.21
N ASP A 511 9.81 5.27 -15.94
CA ASP A 511 8.98 4.26 -15.25
C ASP A 511 7.68 4.90 -14.75
N ILE A 512 6.55 4.59 -15.40
CA ILE A 512 5.24 5.17 -15.07
C ILE A 512 4.39 4.19 -14.27
N THR A 513 4.04 4.57 -13.04
CA THR A 513 3.05 3.89 -12.21
C THR A 513 1.76 4.69 -12.16
N ILE A 514 0.61 4.06 -12.46
CA ILE A 514 -0.71 4.70 -12.41
C ILE A 514 -1.57 3.97 -11.40
N GLU A 515 -1.90 4.63 -10.26
CA GLU A 515 -2.57 3.97 -9.15
C GLU A 515 -3.53 4.87 -8.36
N THR A 516 -4.40 4.25 -7.55
CA THR A 516 -5.18 4.99 -6.56
C THR A 516 -4.32 5.41 -5.38
N ILE A 517 -4.78 6.44 -4.64
CA ILE A 517 -4.11 6.94 -3.44
C ILE A 517 -3.85 5.81 -2.44
N ASP A 518 -4.83 4.93 -2.23
CA ASP A 518 -4.71 3.80 -1.30
C ASP A 518 -3.56 2.84 -1.64
N ARG A 519 -3.27 2.68 -2.92
CA ARG A 519 -2.27 1.71 -3.39
C ARG A 519 -0.87 2.26 -3.58
N ILE A 520 -0.77 3.58 -3.63
CA ILE A 520 0.51 4.26 -3.74
C ILE A 520 1.18 4.43 -2.37
N GLN A 521 0.47 4.15 -1.27
CA GLN A 521 1.02 4.26 0.07
C GLN A 521 2.31 3.43 0.20
N GLY A 522 3.30 3.97 0.89
CA GLY A 522 4.63 3.36 1.00
C GLY A 522 5.57 3.57 -0.20
N MET A 523 5.05 3.84 -1.41
CA MET A 523 5.89 4.06 -2.59
C MET A 523 6.62 5.41 -2.54
N THR A 524 7.81 5.43 -3.14
CA THR A 524 8.60 6.64 -3.38
C THR A 524 8.95 6.72 -4.85
N VAL A 525 8.75 7.87 -5.47
CA VAL A 525 9.03 8.12 -6.89
C VAL A 525 9.75 9.45 -7.08
N ASP A 526 10.41 9.65 -8.21
CA ASP A 526 11.07 10.94 -8.50
C ASP A 526 10.07 12.06 -8.66
N TYR A 527 8.98 11.81 -9.41
CA TYR A 527 7.91 12.76 -9.70
C TYR A 527 6.54 12.14 -9.41
N ALA A 528 5.59 12.97 -9.01
CA ALA A 528 4.22 12.54 -8.84
C ALA A 528 3.24 13.52 -9.52
N ILE A 529 2.17 12.98 -10.08
CA ILE A 529 1.00 13.73 -10.51
C ILE A 529 -0.16 13.26 -9.65
N LEU A 530 -0.76 14.17 -8.85
CA LEU A 530 -2.01 13.91 -8.17
C LEU A 530 -3.15 14.49 -9.04
N TYR A 531 -3.89 13.61 -9.69
CA TYR A 531 -5.04 14.00 -10.49
C TYR A 531 -6.33 13.98 -9.65
N LEU A 532 -6.96 15.11 -9.50
CA LEU A 532 -8.23 15.32 -8.79
C LEU A 532 -9.36 15.57 -9.80
N PRO A 533 -10.14 14.55 -10.18
CA PRO A 533 -11.27 14.72 -11.09
C PRO A 533 -12.40 15.51 -10.42
N GLY A 534 -13.25 16.17 -11.23
CA GLY A 534 -14.36 17.00 -10.76
C GLY A 534 -15.51 16.24 -10.08
N ARG A 535 -15.21 15.10 -9.45
CA ARG A 535 -16.18 14.19 -8.80
C ARG A 535 -15.86 14.05 -7.32
N ASN A 536 -16.88 14.16 -6.47
CA ASN A 536 -16.79 13.94 -5.03
C ASN A 536 -15.58 14.65 -4.38
N PRO A 537 -15.56 15.99 -4.35
CA PRO A 537 -14.42 16.75 -3.82
C PRO A 537 -14.11 16.41 -2.36
N ALA A 538 -15.12 16.17 -1.54
CA ALA A 538 -14.95 15.85 -0.12
C ALA A 538 -14.10 14.59 0.10
N PHE A 539 -14.27 13.56 -0.74
CA PHE A 539 -13.43 12.37 -0.69
C PHE A 539 -12.02 12.62 -1.25
N ALA A 540 -11.92 13.39 -2.33
CA ALA A 540 -10.64 13.67 -2.96
C ALA A 540 -9.72 14.56 -2.09
N LEU A 541 -10.32 15.45 -1.31
CA LEU A 541 -9.66 16.40 -0.41
C LEU A 541 -9.72 15.96 1.07
N GLU A 542 -10.05 14.72 1.35
CA GLU A 542 -9.93 14.20 2.71
C GLU A 542 -8.45 14.21 3.12
N ASP A 543 -8.16 14.63 4.36
CA ASP A 543 -6.81 14.93 4.87
C ASP A 543 -5.80 13.81 4.61
N LYS A 544 -6.17 12.59 4.95
CA LYS A 544 -5.29 11.43 4.81
C LYS A 544 -5.01 11.10 3.35
N HIS A 545 -6.03 11.22 2.48
CA HIS A 545 -5.87 11.03 1.04
C HIS A 545 -4.98 12.11 0.42
N PHE A 546 -5.22 13.37 0.77
CA PHE A 546 -4.42 14.48 0.25
C PHE A 546 -2.96 14.38 0.71
N ASN A 547 -2.73 14.08 1.99
CA ASN A 547 -1.39 13.87 2.54
C ASN A 547 -0.64 12.73 1.82
N VAL A 548 -1.27 11.58 1.65
CA VAL A 548 -0.66 10.44 0.96
C VAL A 548 -0.38 10.80 -0.51
N GLY A 549 -1.33 11.43 -1.21
CA GLY A 549 -1.20 11.79 -2.62
C GLY A 549 -0.10 12.81 -2.91
N THR A 550 0.15 13.76 -1.99
CA THR A 550 1.13 14.84 -2.18
C THR A 550 2.53 14.53 -1.66
N SER A 551 2.71 13.47 -0.87
CA SER A 551 3.97 13.15 -0.16
C SER A 551 4.76 11.97 -0.76
N ARG A 552 4.52 11.63 -2.04
CA ARG A 552 5.19 10.48 -2.69
C ARG A 552 6.49 10.83 -3.39
N SER A 553 6.65 12.08 -3.86
CA SER A 553 7.77 12.44 -4.73
C SER A 553 9.03 12.84 -3.96
N LEU A 554 10.17 12.47 -4.54
CA LEU A 554 11.50 12.96 -4.13
C LEU A 554 11.74 14.40 -4.54
N SER A 555 11.03 14.86 -5.54
CA SER A 555 11.26 16.12 -6.22
C SER A 555 10.01 17.00 -6.27
N THR A 556 9.12 16.72 -7.19
CA THR A 556 7.95 17.57 -7.44
C THR A 556 6.68 16.74 -7.53
N THR A 557 5.64 17.23 -6.86
CA THR A 557 4.27 16.75 -7.05
C THR A 557 3.47 17.81 -7.81
N LEU A 558 2.85 17.40 -8.93
CA LEU A 558 1.89 18.23 -9.65
C LEU A 558 0.48 17.81 -9.27
N ILE A 559 -0.29 18.72 -8.75
CA ILE A 559 -1.73 18.55 -8.57
C ILE A 559 -2.42 19.05 -9.84
N VAL A 560 -3.01 18.15 -10.60
CA VAL A 560 -3.84 18.47 -11.77
C VAL A 560 -5.29 18.30 -11.37
N SER A 561 -6.06 19.38 -11.36
CA SER A 561 -7.40 19.37 -10.77
C SER A 561 -8.47 19.89 -11.71
N ASP A 562 -9.54 19.12 -11.84
CA ASP A 562 -10.81 19.54 -12.42
C ASP A 562 -11.75 20.14 -11.35
N LEU A 563 -11.38 20.11 -10.07
CA LEU A 563 -12.13 20.73 -8.98
C LEU A 563 -12.03 22.25 -9.04
N PRO A 564 -13.07 22.98 -8.60
CA PRO A 564 -13.02 24.42 -8.45
C PRO A 564 -11.87 24.87 -7.54
N LEU A 565 -11.23 25.99 -7.88
CA LEU A 565 -10.08 26.53 -7.13
C LEU A 565 -10.43 26.87 -5.68
N ASP A 566 -11.65 27.34 -5.45
CA ASP A 566 -12.15 27.71 -4.13
C ASP A 566 -12.28 26.51 -3.19
N GLU A 567 -12.61 25.32 -3.68
CA GLU A 567 -12.68 24.11 -2.86
C GLU A 567 -11.30 23.73 -2.32
N LEU A 568 -10.26 23.67 -3.16
CA LEU A 568 -8.91 23.44 -2.70
C LEU A 568 -8.40 24.57 -1.78
N SER A 569 -8.71 25.81 -2.12
CA SER A 569 -8.32 26.98 -1.31
C SER A 569 -9.00 26.94 0.06
N ASN A 570 -10.25 26.52 0.14
CA ASN A 570 -10.98 26.37 1.40
C ASN A 570 -10.40 25.24 2.24
N PHE A 571 -10.07 24.11 1.62
CA PHE A 571 -9.38 22.99 2.28
C PHE A 571 -8.06 23.45 2.92
N LEU A 572 -7.19 24.11 2.17
CA LEU A 572 -5.91 24.61 2.67
C LEU A 572 -6.06 25.66 3.78
N ARG A 573 -7.08 26.53 3.71
CA ARG A 573 -7.38 27.52 4.77
C ARG A 573 -7.90 26.88 6.03
N HIS A 574 -8.71 25.84 5.93
CA HIS A 574 -9.26 25.11 7.08
C HIS A 574 -8.13 24.57 7.97
N HIS A 575 -7.04 24.12 7.36
CA HIS A 575 -5.85 23.60 8.06
C HIS A 575 -4.89 24.68 8.58
N ARG A 576 -5.36 25.94 8.74
CA ARG A 576 -4.59 27.08 9.31
C ARG A 576 -3.22 27.26 8.67
N TRP A 577 -3.12 27.10 7.38
CA TRP A 577 -1.91 27.51 6.68
C TRP A 577 -1.67 28.99 6.96
N CYS A 578 -0.56 29.31 7.67
CA CYS A 578 -0.18 30.68 7.96
C CYS A 578 -0.12 31.51 6.69
N SER A 579 -0.66 32.72 6.74
CA SER A 579 -0.85 33.61 5.60
C SER A 579 0.42 33.88 4.77
N SER A 580 1.62 33.76 5.34
CA SER A 580 2.90 33.88 4.65
C SER A 580 3.23 32.67 3.76
N SER A 581 3.01 31.44 4.23
CA SER A 581 3.22 30.20 3.45
C SER A 581 2.17 30.03 2.35
N PHE A 582 0.96 30.56 2.59
CA PHE A 582 -0.13 30.53 1.62
C PHE A 582 0.09 31.54 0.49
N GLN A 583 0.69 32.71 0.75
CA GLN A 583 1.08 33.64 -0.31
C GLN A 583 2.15 33.07 -1.22
N ASP A 584 3.09 32.28 -0.71
CA ASP A 584 4.06 31.57 -1.54
C ASP A 584 3.41 30.41 -2.32
N ALA A 585 2.50 29.66 -1.72
CA ALA A 585 1.74 28.62 -2.42
C ALA A 585 0.72 29.19 -3.42
N THR A 586 0.05 30.30 -3.08
CA THR A 586 -0.84 31.04 -4.02
C THR A 586 -0.05 31.77 -5.09
N GLY A 587 1.18 32.24 -4.82
CA GLY A 587 2.10 32.76 -5.83
C GLY A 587 2.49 31.69 -6.86
N LEU A 588 2.62 30.42 -6.44
CA LEU A 588 2.78 29.26 -7.32
C LEU A 588 1.49 28.97 -8.11
N ILE A 589 0.32 29.09 -7.50
CA ILE A 589 -1.00 28.94 -8.14
C ILE A 589 -1.24 30.03 -9.21
N HIS A 590 -0.86 31.27 -8.95
CA HIS A 590 -1.03 32.38 -9.92
C HIS A 590 -0.08 32.30 -11.13
N ARG A 591 1.09 31.68 -11.01
CA ARG A 591 1.99 31.48 -12.17
C ARG A 591 1.43 30.51 -13.21
N SER A 592 0.45 29.68 -12.87
CA SER A 592 -0.15 28.68 -13.76
C SER A 592 -1.17 29.23 -14.77
N ARG A 593 -1.57 30.51 -14.67
CA ARG A 593 -2.55 31.14 -15.60
C ARG A 593 -2.07 31.35 -17.02
N SER A 594 -0.79 31.18 -17.33
CA SER A 594 -0.25 31.42 -18.67
C SER A 594 0.79 30.35 -19.08
N LEU A 595 0.34 29.14 -19.35
CA LEU A 595 1.08 28.29 -20.28
C LEU A 595 0.72 28.77 -21.70
N PRO A 596 1.66 29.32 -22.49
CA PRO A 596 1.36 29.65 -23.88
C PRO A 596 1.11 28.33 -24.61
N LEU A 597 -0.12 28.14 -25.05
CA LEU A 597 -0.43 27.13 -26.05
C LEU A 597 0.47 27.38 -27.28
N PRO A 598 1.11 26.38 -27.87
CA PRO A 598 1.83 26.57 -29.11
C PRO A 598 0.84 27.10 -30.14
N ARG A 599 1.09 28.30 -30.66
CA ARG A 599 0.36 28.83 -31.81
C ARG A 599 0.55 27.84 -32.96
N SER A 600 -0.52 27.17 -33.35
CA SER A 600 -0.54 26.43 -34.58
C SER A 600 -0.12 27.35 -35.70
N SER A 601 1.07 27.19 -36.26
CA SER A 601 1.48 27.85 -37.49
C SER A 601 0.66 27.25 -38.63
N CYS A 602 -0.53 27.77 -38.84
CA CYS A 602 -1.19 27.65 -40.15
C CYS A 602 -0.32 28.41 -41.14
N ARG A 603 0.59 27.71 -41.84
CA ARG A 603 1.10 28.18 -43.12
C ARG A 603 -0.02 28.00 -44.12
N LYS A 604 -0.60 29.13 -44.54
CA LYS A 604 -1.31 29.21 -45.80
C LYS A 604 -0.25 29.14 -46.91
N SER A 605 -0.38 28.23 -47.78
CA SER A 605 -0.06 28.34 -49.21
C SER A 605 -0.91 27.32 -49.95
#